data_54a0d81df763db95b96437ea6816c024
#
_entry.id   54a0d81df763db95b96437ea6816c024
#
_cell.length_a   1.000
_cell.length_b   1.000
_cell.length_c   1.000
_cell.angle_alpha   90.00
_cell.angle_beta   90.00
_cell.angle_gamma   90.00
#
_symmetry.space_group_name_H-M   'P 1'
#
loop_
_entity.id
_entity.type
_entity.pdbx_description
1 polymer ?
#
loop_
_entity_poly.entity_id
_entity_poly.type
_entity_poly.pdbx_seq_one_letter_code
_entity_poly.pdbx_strand_id
1 'polypeptide(L)'
;MRNTIFGIIGLLYLSTNVRGQSSCDADLNQDSVVNLQDLLAILIHYGDSCHPFLESYPSIIISEIHYNPSTVQGSDNDWEFLEFYNPNTFDVSLDGWRLEDGIAYDFDDSDSIHAFSFLVLARDSDTLAMVVPAEIPMVEWPGPGDLNNTGETLTLFSPNGSAITEVPYEDNDGWMTSPDGEGPSLELMDYNLPNGEAASWAASFLIGGTPGTANSMWGLSETE
;
A
#
# COMPACT_ATOMS: atom_id res chain seq x y z
N MET A 1 -18.51 -28.95 -65.91
CA MET A 1 -19.19 -28.33 -64.76
C MET A 1 -18.10 -27.86 -63.79
N ARG A 2 -17.94 -26.54 -63.66
CA ARG A 2 -16.91 -25.88 -62.86
C ARG A 2 -17.44 -25.69 -61.43
N ASN A 3 -16.82 -26.25 -60.45
CA ASN A 3 -17.08 -25.92 -59.03
C ASN A 3 -16.03 -24.94 -58.54
N THR A 4 -16.50 -23.73 -58.28
CA THR A 4 -15.71 -22.64 -57.66
C THR A 4 -15.79 -22.79 -56.14
N ILE A 5 -14.65 -22.97 -55.49
CA ILE A 5 -14.52 -22.97 -54.04
C ILE A 5 -14.21 -21.56 -53.60
N PHE A 6 -15.10 -20.91 -52.85
CA PHE A 6 -14.87 -19.63 -52.19
C PHE A 6 -14.09 -19.94 -50.90
N GLY A 7 -12.84 -19.51 -50.83
CA GLY A 7 -12.07 -19.48 -49.59
C GLY A 7 -12.40 -18.20 -48.82
N ILE A 8 -12.89 -18.37 -47.60
CA ILE A 8 -13.07 -17.27 -46.64
C ILE A 8 -11.71 -17.03 -45.98
N ILE A 9 -11.07 -15.92 -46.28
CA ILE A 9 -9.90 -15.44 -45.58
C ILE A 9 -10.42 -14.74 -44.30
N GLY A 10 -10.30 -15.44 -43.16
CA GLY A 10 -10.52 -14.86 -41.88
C GLY A 10 -9.36 -13.92 -41.53
N LEU A 11 -9.63 -12.63 -41.47
CA LEU A 11 -8.70 -11.64 -40.94
C LEU A 11 -8.66 -11.82 -39.39
N LEU A 12 -7.58 -12.39 -38.88
CA LEU A 12 -7.28 -12.35 -37.46
C LEU A 12 -6.86 -10.90 -37.13
N TYR A 13 -7.72 -10.17 -36.43
CA TYR A 13 -7.32 -8.96 -35.74
C TYR A 13 -6.54 -9.38 -34.48
N LEU A 14 -5.23 -9.33 -34.55
CA LEU A 14 -4.39 -9.28 -33.36
C LEU A 14 -4.55 -7.88 -32.73
N SER A 15 -5.35 -7.79 -31.67
CA SER A 15 -5.33 -6.62 -30.81
C SER A 15 -4.02 -6.63 -30.03
N THR A 16 -3.02 -5.94 -30.54
CA THR A 16 -1.87 -5.58 -29.72
C THR A 16 -2.34 -4.50 -28.76
N ASN A 17 -2.51 -4.85 -27.49
CA ASN A 17 -2.60 -3.85 -26.42
C ASN A 17 -1.25 -3.12 -26.39
N VAL A 18 -1.18 -1.96 -27.03
CA VAL A 18 -0.09 -1.02 -26.85
C VAL A 18 -0.31 -0.37 -25.47
N ARG A 19 0.32 -0.91 -24.45
CA ARG A 19 0.50 -0.22 -23.20
C ARG A 19 1.49 0.91 -23.43
N GLY A 20 1.09 2.12 -23.05
CA GLY A 20 1.96 3.29 -23.04
C GLY A 20 1.58 4.33 -24.07
N GLN A 21 0.48 5.03 -23.88
CA GLN A 21 0.36 6.37 -24.44
C GLN A 21 1.28 7.27 -23.63
N SER A 22 2.42 7.64 -24.22
CA SER A 22 3.23 8.71 -23.67
C SER A 22 2.42 10.02 -23.75
N SER A 23 2.53 10.87 -22.73
CA SER A 23 1.95 12.21 -22.67
C SER A 23 2.43 13.16 -23.80
N CYS A 24 3.13 12.63 -24.78
CA CYS A 24 3.66 13.31 -25.96
C CYS A 24 2.99 12.82 -27.26
N ASP A 25 1.78 12.27 -27.22
CA ASP A 25 1.01 11.99 -28.42
C ASP A 25 0.64 13.31 -29.12
N ALA A 26 0.72 13.32 -30.43
CA ALA A 26 0.53 14.54 -31.20
C ALA A 26 -0.93 15.07 -31.24
N ASP A 27 -1.90 14.25 -30.83
CA ASP A 27 -3.31 14.61 -30.62
C ASP A 27 -3.54 14.81 -29.12
N LEU A 28 -3.16 15.98 -28.62
CA LEU A 28 -3.18 16.29 -27.18
C LEU A 28 -4.58 16.63 -26.65
N ASN A 29 -5.47 17.09 -27.50
CA ASN A 29 -6.85 17.39 -27.14
C ASN A 29 -7.80 16.22 -27.35
N GLN A 30 -7.30 15.09 -27.87
CA GLN A 30 -8.02 13.83 -28.13
C GLN A 30 -9.26 14.03 -29.07
N ASP A 31 -9.21 15.02 -29.96
CA ASP A 31 -10.27 15.25 -30.97
C ASP A 31 -10.11 14.40 -32.23
N SER A 32 -9.10 13.50 -32.24
CA SER A 32 -8.70 12.62 -33.33
C SER A 32 -8.16 13.35 -34.58
N VAL A 33 -7.76 14.62 -34.44
CA VAL A 33 -7.19 15.42 -35.54
C VAL A 33 -5.96 16.17 -35.06
N VAL A 34 -4.79 15.78 -35.54
CA VAL A 34 -3.54 16.52 -35.27
C VAL A 34 -3.57 17.85 -36.07
N ASN A 35 -3.69 18.96 -35.38
CA ASN A 35 -3.84 20.29 -35.96
C ASN A 35 -3.12 21.39 -35.15
N LEU A 36 -3.40 22.67 -35.47
CA LEU A 36 -2.79 23.81 -34.77
C LEU A 36 -3.13 23.88 -33.27
N GLN A 37 -4.25 23.30 -32.83
CA GLN A 37 -4.65 23.32 -31.43
C GLN A 37 -3.75 22.39 -30.61
N ASP A 38 -3.36 21.25 -31.19
CA ASP A 38 -2.38 20.33 -30.54
C ASP A 38 -1.00 20.97 -30.47
N LEU A 39 -0.60 21.70 -31.53
CA LEU A 39 0.65 22.46 -31.55
C LEU A 39 0.64 23.57 -30.49
N LEU A 40 -0.47 24.25 -30.28
CA LEU A 40 -0.60 25.25 -29.23
C LEU A 40 -0.54 24.62 -27.83
N ALA A 41 -1.13 23.45 -27.64
CA ALA A 41 -1.03 22.71 -26.42
C ALA A 41 0.42 22.29 -26.12
N ILE A 42 1.19 21.87 -27.13
CA ILE A 42 2.64 21.60 -26.98
C ILE A 42 3.40 22.86 -26.59
N LEU A 43 3.06 24.01 -27.19
CA LEU A 43 3.74 25.29 -26.96
C LEU A 43 3.51 25.81 -25.51
N ILE A 44 2.38 25.52 -24.89
CA ILE A 44 2.12 25.85 -23.47
C ILE A 44 3.08 25.11 -22.56
N HIS A 45 3.50 23.91 -22.96
CA HIS A 45 4.44 23.05 -22.23
C HIS A 45 5.87 23.13 -22.77
N TYR A 46 6.16 24.11 -23.66
CA TYR A 46 7.50 24.25 -24.20
C TYR A 46 8.50 24.69 -23.13
N GLY A 47 9.44 23.82 -22.85
CA GLY A 47 10.42 24.00 -21.78
C GLY A 47 10.10 23.26 -20.50
N ASP A 48 8.92 22.68 -20.38
CA ASP A 48 8.62 21.74 -19.30
C ASP A 48 9.40 20.43 -19.57
N SER A 49 9.99 19.86 -18.54
CA SER A 49 10.57 18.53 -18.65
C SER A 49 9.42 17.53 -18.79
N CYS A 50 9.34 16.81 -19.93
CA CYS A 50 8.52 15.62 -20.05
C CYS A 50 9.07 14.59 -19.05
N HIS A 51 8.56 14.59 -17.84
CA HIS A 51 8.78 13.47 -16.96
C HIS A 51 8.05 12.28 -17.59
N PRO A 52 8.66 11.10 -17.69
CA PRO A 52 7.87 9.90 -17.97
C PRO A 52 6.69 9.94 -17.01
N PHE A 53 5.51 9.62 -17.50
CA PHE A 53 4.30 9.53 -16.69
C PHE A 53 4.71 8.82 -15.40
N LEU A 54 4.81 9.56 -14.29
CA LEU A 54 5.01 8.93 -13.01
C LEU A 54 3.72 8.15 -12.82
N GLU A 55 3.77 6.84 -13.03
CA GLU A 55 2.67 5.98 -12.64
C GLU A 55 2.39 6.35 -11.18
N SER A 56 1.28 7.04 -10.96
CA SER A 56 0.84 7.33 -9.61
C SER A 56 0.33 6.01 -9.06
N TYR A 57 1.14 5.39 -8.23
CA TYR A 57 0.70 4.20 -7.54
C TYR A 57 -0.44 4.54 -6.58
N PRO A 58 -1.37 3.62 -6.37
CA PRO A 58 -2.44 3.82 -5.41
C PRO A 58 -1.89 4.05 -4.01
N SER A 59 -2.61 4.82 -3.21
CA SER A 59 -2.28 4.99 -1.80
C SER A 59 -2.49 3.66 -1.07
N ILE A 60 -1.51 3.25 -0.29
CA ILE A 60 -1.61 2.20 0.73
C ILE A 60 -1.12 2.82 2.03
N ILE A 61 -1.78 2.53 3.11
CA ILE A 61 -1.58 3.16 4.41
C ILE A 61 -1.06 2.10 5.38
N ILE A 62 0.00 2.39 6.14
CA ILE A 62 0.30 1.61 7.35
C ILE A 62 -0.73 2.05 8.39
N SER A 63 -1.61 1.16 8.81
CA SER A 63 -2.75 1.45 9.69
C SER A 63 -2.53 1.05 11.13
N GLU A 64 -1.71 0.03 11.39
CA GLU A 64 -1.43 -0.48 12.72
C GLU A 64 -0.02 -1.04 12.81
N ILE A 65 0.63 -0.81 13.97
CA ILE A 65 1.98 -1.28 14.28
C ILE A 65 1.98 -1.91 15.67
N HIS A 66 2.31 -3.18 15.78
CA HIS A 66 2.50 -3.87 17.06
C HIS A 66 3.96 -4.28 17.22
N TYR A 67 4.76 -3.36 17.76
CA TYR A 67 6.22 -3.45 17.75
C TYR A 67 6.80 -4.04 19.07
N ASN A 68 6.08 -3.93 20.20
CA ASN A 68 6.53 -4.45 21.49
C ASN A 68 5.36 -5.09 22.26
N PRO A 69 4.96 -6.31 21.90
CA PRO A 69 3.93 -7.05 22.63
C PRO A 69 4.28 -7.21 24.10
N SER A 70 3.28 -7.24 24.98
CA SER A 70 3.54 -7.50 26.39
C SER A 70 4.03 -8.93 26.62
N THR A 71 4.86 -9.13 27.65
CA THR A 71 5.35 -10.46 28.04
C THR A 71 4.24 -11.45 28.41
N VAL A 72 3.01 -10.97 28.65
CA VAL A 72 1.82 -11.81 28.90
C VAL A 72 1.24 -12.36 27.60
N GLN A 73 1.37 -11.62 26.48
CA GLN A 73 0.96 -12.10 25.16
C GLN A 73 1.91 -13.19 24.67
N GLY A 74 3.22 -13.00 24.86
CA GLY A 74 4.24 -13.92 24.40
C GLY A 74 5.56 -13.23 24.08
N SER A 75 6.27 -13.75 23.10
CA SER A 75 7.50 -13.18 22.57
C SER A 75 7.18 -12.17 21.46
N ASP A 76 8.02 -11.15 21.32
CA ASP A 76 7.95 -10.19 20.19
C ASP A 76 7.95 -10.95 18.86
N ASN A 77 8.83 -11.95 18.74
CA ASN A 77 8.90 -12.81 17.56
C ASN A 77 7.61 -13.57 17.20
N ASP A 78 6.67 -13.66 18.12
CA ASP A 78 5.40 -14.36 17.88
C ASP A 78 4.26 -13.39 17.57
N TRP A 79 4.31 -12.17 18.12
CA TRP A 79 3.18 -11.26 18.11
C TRP A 79 3.39 -9.92 17.40
N GLU A 80 4.61 -9.63 16.93
CA GLU A 80 4.84 -8.42 16.13
C GLU A 80 4.13 -8.48 14.78
N PHE A 81 3.55 -7.37 14.38
CA PHE A 81 2.95 -7.22 13.05
C PHE A 81 2.88 -5.76 12.60
N LEU A 82 2.76 -5.60 11.28
CA LEU A 82 2.32 -4.39 10.61
C LEU A 82 1.02 -4.66 9.87
N GLU A 83 0.13 -3.67 9.85
CA GLU A 83 -1.06 -3.75 9.04
C GLU A 83 -1.05 -2.67 7.97
N PHE A 84 -1.45 -3.07 6.76
CA PHE A 84 -1.64 -2.18 5.62
C PHE A 84 -3.13 -2.09 5.29
N TYR A 85 -3.62 -0.87 5.09
CA TYR A 85 -4.99 -0.61 4.65
C TYR A 85 -5.02 -0.09 3.22
N ASN A 86 -5.92 -0.60 2.41
CA ASN A 86 -6.20 -0.11 1.06
C ASN A 86 -7.42 0.83 1.07
N PRO A 87 -7.25 2.17 0.98
CA PRO A 87 -8.35 3.12 0.95
C PRO A 87 -9.02 3.23 -0.42
N ASN A 88 -8.52 2.51 -1.44
CA ASN A 88 -9.00 2.63 -2.81
C ASN A 88 -10.29 1.82 -3.02
N THR A 89 -11.07 2.20 -4.04
CA THR A 89 -12.29 1.51 -4.46
C THR A 89 -12.04 0.27 -5.32
N PHE A 90 -10.77 -0.15 -5.44
CA PHE A 90 -10.33 -1.31 -6.24
C PHE A 90 -9.22 -2.04 -5.51
N ASP A 91 -9.04 -3.31 -5.87
CA ASP A 91 -7.98 -4.16 -5.32
C ASP A 91 -6.62 -3.67 -5.81
N VAL A 92 -5.63 -3.67 -4.92
CA VAL A 92 -4.25 -3.27 -5.22
C VAL A 92 -3.34 -4.48 -5.14
N SER A 93 -2.68 -4.81 -6.26
CA SER A 93 -1.57 -5.77 -6.26
C SER A 93 -0.33 -5.11 -5.68
N LEU A 94 0.37 -5.82 -4.82
CA LEU A 94 1.63 -5.37 -4.23
C LEU A 94 2.86 -5.93 -4.94
N ASP A 95 2.70 -6.55 -6.12
CA ASP A 95 3.82 -7.07 -6.91
C ASP A 95 4.89 -5.99 -7.14
N GLY A 96 6.12 -6.28 -6.69
CA GLY A 96 7.27 -5.38 -6.75
C GLY A 96 7.27 -4.21 -5.77
N TRP A 97 6.29 -4.16 -4.85
CA TRP A 97 6.35 -3.23 -3.71
C TRP A 97 7.32 -3.76 -2.67
N ARG A 98 7.87 -2.87 -1.85
CA ARG A 98 8.79 -3.25 -0.79
C ARG A 98 8.67 -2.37 0.44
N LEU A 99 8.85 -2.96 1.60
CA LEU A 99 9.01 -2.28 2.88
C LEU A 99 10.50 -2.17 3.18
N GLU A 100 10.96 -1.00 3.59
CA GLU A 100 12.35 -0.70 3.95
C GLU A 100 12.39 0.18 5.22
N ASP A 101 13.60 0.46 5.68
CA ASP A 101 13.94 1.35 6.80
C ASP A 101 13.56 0.82 8.20
N GLY A 102 13.20 -0.39 8.37
CA GLY A 102 12.95 -1.11 9.62
C GLY A 102 13.16 -2.57 9.32
N ILE A 103 12.06 -3.27 9.18
CA ILE A 103 12.08 -4.61 8.59
C ILE A 103 12.10 -4.50 7.06
N ALA A 104 12.81 -5.43 6.40
CA ALA A 104 12.83 -5.50 4.96
C ALA A 104 11.91 -6.61 4.46
N TYR A 105 10.95 -6.25 3.59
CA TYR A 105 10.06 -7.20 2.96
C TYR A 105 9.77 -6.81 1.51
N ASP A 106 9.99 -7.74 0.58
CA ASP A 106 9.64 -7.60 -0.83
C ASP A 106 8.32 -8.36 -1.08
N PHE A 107 7.27 -7.64 -1.46
CA PHE A 107 5.99 -8.23 -1.84
C PHE A 107 6.07 -8.85 -3.24
N ASP A 108 5.35 -9.94 -3.46
CA ASP A 108 5.33 -10.66 -4.73
C ASP A 108 3.96 -10.61 -5.44
N ASP A 109 3.83 -11.31 -6.56
CA ASP A 109 2.64 -11.31 -7.41
C ASP A 109 1.41 -12.00 -6.78
N SER A 110 1.58 -12.71 -5.68
CA SER A 110 0.49 -13.29 -4.87
C SER A 110 -0.10 -12.31 -3.87
N ASP A 111 0.64 -11.24 -3.53
CA ASP A 111 0.25 -10.29 -2.50
C ASP A 111 -0.68 -9.22 -3.06
N SER A 112 -1.82 -9.05 -2.41
CA SER A 112 -2.79 -8.03 -2.80
C SER A 112 -3.67 -7.62 -1.63
N ILE A 113 -4.19 -6.40 -1.69
CA ILE A 113 -5.14 -5.87 -0.70
C ILE A 113 -6.45 -5.54 -1.42
N HIS A 114 -7.55 -6.17 -1.02
CA HIS A 114 -8.87 -5.86 -1.59
C HIS A 114 -9.29 -4.42 -1.30
N ALA A 115 -10.21 -3.90 -2.11
CA ALA A 115 -10.80 -2.58 -1.90
C ALA A 115 -11.34 -2.42 -0.47
N PHE A 116 -10.95 -1.34 0.22
CA PHE A 116 -11.35 -1.04 1.61
C PHE A 116 -11.07 -2.18 2.60
N SER A 117 -9.97 -2.90 2.40
CA SER A 117 -9.57 -4.05 3.22
C SER A 117 -8.12 -3.92 3.68
N PHE A 118 -7.65 -4.93 4.37
CA PHE A 118 -6.36 -4.98 5.05
C PHE A 118 -5.47 -6.09 4.50
N LEU A 119 -4.18 -5.98 4.78
CA LEU A 119 -3.19 -7.05 4.72
C LEU A 119 -2.35 -6.96 5.99
N VAL A 120 -2.13 -8.08 6.65
CA VAL A 120 -1.27 -8.17 7.84
C VAL A 120 0.07 -8.77 7.46
N LEU A 121 1.15 -8.05 7.71
CA LEU A 121 2.52 -8.54 7.64
C LEU A 121 2.91 -8.97 9.06
N ALA A 122 3.02 -10.27 9.27
CA ALA A 122 3.21 -10.90 10.56
C ALA A 122 4.66 -11.34 10.78
N ARG A 123 5.12 -11.31 12.02
CA ARG A 123 6.39 -11.94 12.38
C ARG A 123 6.26 -13.46 12.44
N ASP A 124 5.12 -13.94 12.92
CA ASP A 124 4.74 -15.36 12.98
C ASP A 124 3.27 -15.48 12.55
N SER A 125 3.06 -15.97 11.34
CA SER A 125 1.72 -16.06 10.75
C SER A 125 0.86 -17.15 11.40
N ASP A 126 1.46 -18.21 11.94
CA ASP A 126 0.72 -19.28 12.64
C ASP A 126 0.13 -18.74 13.96
N THR A 127 0.85 -17.88 14.66
CA THR A 127 0.37 -17.24 15.88
C THR A 127 -0.71 -16.22 15.58
N LEU A 128 -0.51 -15.34 14.62
CA LEU A 128 -1.48 -14.28 14.28
C LEU A 128 -2.75 -14.85 13.61
N ALA A 129 -2.70 -16.03 12.98
CA ALA A 129 -3.88 -16.70 12.45
C ALA A 129 -4.95 -17.04 13.53
N MET A 130 -4.60 -16.97 14.81
CA MET A 130 -5.56 -17.13 15.90
C MET A 130 -6.46 -15.91 16.10
N VAL A 131 -6.05 -14.74 15.64
CA VAL A 131 -6.72 -13.44 15.87
C VAL A 131 -7.09 -12.70 14.60
N VAL A 132 -6.36 -12.88 13.51
CA VAL A 132 -6.66 -12.28 12.20
C VAL A 132 -7.81 -13.03 11.55
N PRO A 133 -8.86 -12.34 11.01
CA PRO A 133 -9.93 -13.00 10.26
C PRO A 133 -9.40 -13.76 9.04
N ALA A 134 -9.91 -14.98 8.81
CA ALA A 134 -9.38 -15.89 7.78
C ALA A 134 -9.49 -15.37 6.34
N GLU A 135 -10.35 -14.39 6.08
CA GLU A 135 -10.52 -13.71 4.79
C GLU A 135 -9.50 -12.60 4.54
N ILE A 136 -8.75 -12.18 5.56
CA ILE A 136 -7.73 -11.13 5.43
C ILE A 136 -6.41 -11.77 5.01
N PRO A 137 -5.79 -11.29 3.91
CA PRO A 137 -4.48 -11.75 3.50
C PRO A 137 -3.45 -11.48 4.60
N MET A 138 -2.65 -12.49 4.87
CA MET A 138 -1.56 -12.41 5.84
C MET A 138 -0.28 -12.97 5.20
N VAL A 139 0.80 -12.25 5.33
CA VAL A 139 2.14 -12.61 4.87
C VAL A 139 3.09 -12.58 6.05
N GLU A 140 4.20 -13.32 5.96
CA GLU A 140 5.19 -13.42 7.03
C GLU A 140 6.53 -12.87 6.57
N TRP A 141 7.18 -12.02 7.39
CA TRP A 141 8.55 -11.64 7.08
C TRP A 141 9.53 -12.65 7.68
N PRO A 142 10.26 -13.39 6.81
CA PRO A 142 11.10 -14.49 7.25
C PRO A 142 12.50 -14.05 7.68
N GLY A 143 12.80 -12.78 7.55
CA GLY A 143 14.15 -12.23 7.70
C GLY A 143 14.65 -12.12 9.13
N PRO A 144 15.93 -11.89 9.32
CA PRO A 144 16.46 -11.43 10.59
C PRO A 144 15.98 -9.98 10.80
N GLY A 145 15.60 -9.67 12.01
CA GLY A 145 15.12 -8.35 12.41
C GLY A 145 13.70 -8.41 12.92
N ASP A 146 13.48 -7.70 13.99
CA ASP A 146 12.22 -7.47 14.64
C ASP A 146 11.94 -5.97 14.56
N LEU A 147 10.71 -5.55 14.81
CA LEU A 147 10.40 -4.13 14.93
C LEU A 147 11.16 -3.54 16.10
N ASN A 148 11.70 -2.34 15.95
CA ASN A 148 12.52 -1.73 16.98
C ASN A 148 11.66 -1.18 18.13
N ASN A 149 11.83 -1.73 19.34
CA ASN A 149 11.08 -1.33 20.53
C ASN A 149 11.31 0.13 20.96
N THR A 150 12.37 0.77 20.47
CA THR A 150 12.65 2.19 20.76
C THR A 150 12.30 3.14 19.61
N GLY A 151 11.65 2.63 18.57
CA GLY A 151 11.25 3.41 17.40
C GLY A 151 12.17 3.25 16.20
N GLU A 152 11.58 3.39 15.03
CA GLU A 152 12.26 3.39 13.73
C GLU A 152 11.35 4.00 12.67
N THR A 153 11.87 4.23 11.48
CA THR A 153 11.06 4.62 10.32
C THR A 153 10.68 3.38 9.52
N LEU A 154 9.42 3.29 9.14
CA LEU A 154 8.89 2.27 8.24
C LEU A 154 8.46 2.94 6.95
N THR A 155 9.01 2.54 5.81
CA THR A 155 8.68 3.13 4.52
C THR A 155 8.23 2.07 3.52
N LEU A 156 7.00 2.22 3.00
CA LEU A 156 6.48 1.40 1.91
C LEU A 156 6.77 2.09 0.57
N PHE A 157 7.53 1.42 -0.28
CA PHE A 157 7.88 1.87 -1.62
C PHE A 157 7.09 1.13 -2.69
N SER A 158 6.64 1.87 -3.70
CA SER A 158 6.09 1.31 -4.93
C SER A 158 7.19 0.75 -5.84
N PRO A 159 6.84 -0.05 -6.88
CA PRO A 159 7.80 -0.67 -7.78
C PRO A 159 8.73 0.32 -8.50
N ASN A 160 8.34 1.58 -8.70
CA ASN A 160 9.20 2.60 -9.29
C ASN A 160 10.13 3.30 -8.27
N GLY A 161 10.06 2.92 -7.00
CA GLY A 161 10.86 3.49 -5.92
C GLY A 161 10.32 4.76 -5.29
N SER A 162 9.05 5.10 -5.55
CA SER A 162 8.39 6.21 -4.83
C SER A 162 7.95 5.74 -3.44
N ALA A 163 8.26 6.52 -2.41
CA ALA A 163 7.70 6.32 -1.08
C ALA A 163 6.19 6.63 -1.11
N ILE A 164 5.38 5.69 -0.68
CA ILE A 164 3.91 5.79 -0.68
C ILE A 164 3.38 6.13 0.71
N THR A 165 3.93 5.52 1.73
CA THR A 165 3.65 5.84 3.14
C THR A 165 4.92 5.70 3.95
N GLU A 166 5.08 6.58 4.95
CA GLU A 166 6.23 6.61 5.84
C GLU A 166 5.74 6.87 7.26
N VAL A 167 6.21 6.07 8.22
CA VAL A 167 5.86 6.18 9.64
C VAL A 167 7.12 6.14 10.48
N PRO A 168 7.59 7.27 11.01
CA PRO A 168 8.71 7.33 11.94
C PRO A 168 8.22 7.14 13.38
N TYR A 169 7.75 5.94 13.73
CA TYR A 169 7.24 5.70 15.08
C TYR A 169 8.36 5.70 16.13
N GLU A 170 8.01 6.07 17.35
CA GLU A 170 8.88 6.15 18.50
C GLU A 170 8.14 5.59 19.75
N ASP A 171 8.89 5.26 20.80
CA ASP A 171 8.36 4.86 22.12
C ASP A 171 8.11 6.05 23.07
N ASN A 172 8.44 7.28 22.62
CA ASN A 172 8.37 8.54 23.36
C ASN A 172 8.21 9.74 22.42
N ASP A 173 8.62 10.95 22.82
CA ASP A 173 8.63 12.18 21.99
C ASP A 173 7.27 12.53 21.33
N GLY A 174 6.18 12.30 22.08
CA GLY A 174 4.83 12.61 21.62
C GLY A 174 4.04 11.41 21.10
N TRP A 175 4.71 10.28 20.90
CA TRP A 175 4.07 9.00 20.61
C TRP A 175 3.48 8.37 21.88
N MET A 176 2.53 7.46 21.70
CA MET A 176 1.95 6.71 22.83
C MET A 176 2.97 5.74 23.42
N THR A 177 3.08 5.71 24.75
CA THR A 177 4.05 4.86 25.47
C THR A 177 3.51 3.48 25.80
N SER A 178 2.18 3.29 25.85
CA SER A 178 1.61 1.97 26.20
C SER A 178 1.80 0.87 25.14
N PRO A 179 1.97 1.17 23.85
CA PRO A 179 2.40 0.15 22.89
C PRO A 179 3.78 -0.45 23.16
N ASP A 180 4.59 0.24 23.97
CA ASP A 180 5.91 -0.23 24.39
C ASP A 180 5.79 -1.23 25.57
N GLY A 181 5.41 -2.49 25.27
CA GLY A 181 5.43 -3.62 26.20
C GLY A 181 4.23 -3.74 27.16
N GLU A 182 3.22 -2.84 27.10
CA GLU A 182 2.02 -2.96 27.93
C GLU A 182 0.88 -3.73 27.24
N GLY A 183 1.05 -4.05 25.94
CA GLY A 183 0.18 -4.94 25.17
C GLY A 183 -0.69 -4.33 24.09
N PRO A 184 -1.09 -3.04 24.14
CA PRO A 184 -1.72 -2.40 22.99
C PRO A 184 -0.80 -2.33 21.77
N SER A 185 -1.38 -2.27 20.58
CA SER A 185 -0.69 -1.81 19.37
C SER A 185 -0.75 -0.28 19.27
N LEU A 186 -0.03 0.26 18.30
CA LEU A 186 -0.13 1.65 17.86
C LEU A 186 -1.07 1.69 16.65
N GLU A 187 -2.19 2.41 16.75
CA GLU A 187 -3.24 2.50 15.74
C GLU A 187 -3.35 3.90 15.15
N LEU A 188 -3.43 4.02 13.82
CA LEU A 188 -3.79 5.26 13.14
C LEU A 188 -5.27 5.58 13.42
N MET A 189 -5.56 6.76 13.97
CA MET A 189 -6.91 7.14 14.43
C MET A 189 -7.88 7.41 13.27
N ASP A 190 -7.41 7.85 12.12
CA ASP A 190 -8.19 8.01 10.89
C ASP A 190 -7.27 7.84 9.69
N TYR A 191 -7.69 7.05 8.69
CA TYR A 191 -6.88 6.73 7.50
C TYR A 191 -6.66 7.96 6.58
N ASN A 192 -7.27 9.11 6.86
CA ASN A 192 -7.00 10.37 6.19
C ASN A 192 -5.99 11.25 6.94
N LEU A 193 -5.56 10.87 8.12
CA LEU A 193 -4.55 11.59 8.89
C LEU A 193 -3.15 11.33 8.33
N PRO A 194 -2.20 12.28 8.51
CA PRO A 194 -0.82 12.07 8.08
C PRO A 194 -0.16 10.98 8.94
N ASN A 195 0.33 9.93 8.28
CA ASN A 195 0.99 8.80 8.95
C ASN A 195 2.29 9.17 9.69
N GLY A 196 2.99 10.21 9.23
CA GLY A 196 4.27 10.63 9.80
C GLY A 196 4.16 11.46 11.09
N GLU A 197 2.97 11.71 11.60
CA GLU A 197 2.76 12.57 12.76
C GLU A 197 2.26 11.78 13.97
N ALA A 198 2.97 11.86 15.10
CA ALA A 198 2.59 11.18 16.35
C ALA A 198 1.14 11.47 16.79
N ALA A 199 0.66 12.71 16.55
CA ALA A 199 -0.70 13.14 16.86
C ALA A 199 -1.79 12.40 16.08
N SER A 200 -1.43 11.70 14.99
CA SER A 200 -2.34 10.87 14.18
C SER A 200 -2.56 9.47 14.77
N TRP A 201 -1.76 9.08 15.73
CA TRP A 201 -1.70 7.73 16.27
C TRP A 201 -2.13 7.66 17.72
N ALA A 202 -2.73 6.54 18.11
CA ALA A 202 -3.11 6.26 19.49
C ALA A 202 -2.84 4.79 19.84
N ALA A 203 -2.78 4.50 21.14
CA ALA A 203 -2.73 3.12 21.59
C ALA A 203 -4.09 2.45 21.39
N SER A 204 -4.12 1.21 20.91
CA SER A 204 -5.35 0.45 20.76
C SER A 204 -6.08 0.27 22.11
N PHE A 205 -7.38 0.13 22.09
CA PHE A 205 -8.15 -0.26 23.29
C PHE A 205 -7.97 -1.73 23.65
N LEU A 206 -7.51 -2.53 22.69
CA LEU A 206 -7.39 -3.97 22.84
C LEU A 206 -5.93 -4.37 23.01
N ILE A 207 -5.69 -5.28 23.93
CA ILE A 207 -4.40 -5.98 24.03
C ILE A 207 -4.24 -6.82 22.76
N GLY A 208 -3.11 -6.64 22.07
CA GLY A 208 -2.82 -7.28 20.79
C GLY A 208 -3.38 -6.54 19.57
N GLY A 209 -4.01 -5.37 19.78
CA GLY A 209 -4.53 -4.57 18.69
C GLY A 209 -5.78 -5.12 18.01
N THR A 210 -5.94 -4.74 16.74
CA THR A 210 -7.10 -5.10 15.89
C THR A 210 -6.70 -5.66 14.52
N PRO A 211 -5.68 -6.53 14.41
CA PRO A 211 -5.14 -6.95 13.13
C PRO A 211 -6.21 -7.57 12.21
N GLY A 212 -6.29 -7.06 10.99
CA GLY A 212 -7.25 -7.48 9.97
C GLY A 212 -8.64 -6.88 10.12
N THR A 213 -8.82 -5.91 11.04
CA THR A 213 -10.12 -5.23 11.25
C THR A 213 -9.92 -3.73 11.40
N ALA A 214 -11.02 -2.96 11.41
CA ALA A 214 -10.90 -1.53 11.64
C ALA A 214 -10.32 -1.22 13.03
N ASN A 215 -9.39 -0.28 13.07
CA ASN A 215 -8.73 0.16 14.30
C ASN A 215 -9.74 0.54 15.39
N SER A 216 -9.45 0.15 16.63
CA SER A 216 -10.31 0.44 17.78
C SER A 216 -10.42 1.94 18.06
N MET A 217 -9.42 2.71 17.60
CA MET A 217 -9.34 4.17 17.70
C MET A 217 -9.97 4.91 16.52
N TRP A 218 -10.50 4.20 15.51
CA TRP A 218 -11.08 4.80 14.32
C TRP A 218 -12.19 5.80 14.65
N GLY A 219 -12.08 7.00 14.09
CA GLY A 219 -13.11 8.05 14.22
C GLY A 219 -13.19 8.72 15.58
N LEU A 220 -12.23 8.50 16.46
CA LEU A 220 -12.16 9.19 17.76
C LEU A 220 -11.34 10.48 17.72
N SER A 221 -10.75 10.82 16.58
CA SER A 221 -9.89 12.02 16.41
C SER A 221 -10.64 13.35 16.48
N GLU A 222 -11.97 13.37 16.51
CA GLU A 222 -12.76 14.59 16.49
C GLU A 222 -13.97 14.55 17.42
N THR A 223 -13.81 15.03 18.64
CA THR A 223 -14.88 15.71 19.36
C THR A 223 -14.33 16.94 20.06
N GLU A 224 -14.22 18.04 19.33
CA GLU A 224 -14.39 19.39 19.87
C GLU A 224 -15.26 20.23 18.96
#